data_7f112229136f7a07a8b95823044d5c37
#
_entry.id   7f112229136f7a07a8b95823044d5c37
#
_cell.length_a   1.000
_cell.length_b   1.000
_cell.length_c   1.000
_cell.angle_alpha   90.00
_cell.angle_beta   90.00
_cell.angle_gamma   90.00
#
_symmetry.space_group_name_H-M   'P 1'
#
loop_
_entity.id
_entity.type
_entity.pdbx_description
1 polymer ?
#
loop_
_entity_poly.entity_id
_entity_poly.type
_entity_poly.pdbx_seq_one_letter_code
_entity_poly.pdbx_strand_id
1 'polypeptide(L)'
;MNRWELVIAITLVGCAPGAFPKQAEQPTAKAEPAKQAPMKTRQTLGKTTQNVLELSKALEQGGVLAETSIKSDGLEIASEAYRTQVGKAGSLAVEQRMQHYNAEHGEYPNTYDDFMARIIGKGGPDAIALPMLPYYQEWAYDVTNRKLVVVEFPAKKEQRERETTGAAGL
;
A
#
# COMPACT_ATOMS: atom_id res chain seq x y z
N MET A 1 58.34 -32.08 0.59
CA MET A 1 58.39 -33.49 0.14
C MET A 1 57.04 -34.10 0.44
N ASN A 2 56.33 -34.43 -0.57
CA ASN A 2 55.41 -35.50 -0.84
C ASN A 2 54.34 -35.07 -1.86
N ARG A 3 54.67 -35.48 -3.05
CA ARG A 3 53.86 -35.54 -4.27
C ARG A 3 52.81 -36.64 -4.08
N TRP A 4 51.55 -36.39 -4.41
CA TRP A 4 50.64 -37.42 -4.86
C TRP A 4 49.83 -36.87 -6.03
N GLU A 5 50.29 -37.22 -7.19
CA GLU A 5 49.52 -37.20 -8.42
C GLU A 5 48.53 -38.37 -8.37
N LEU A 6 47.27 -38.09 -8.55
CA LEU A 6 46.25 -39.09 -8.82
C LEU A 6 45.57 -38.72 -10.13
N VAL A 7 46.09 -39.38 -11.18
CA VAL A 7 45.53 -39.35 -12.54
C VAL A 7 44.29 -40.24 -12.53
N ILE A 8 43.12 -39.65 -12.72
CA ILE A 8 41.90 -40.41 -13.01
C ILE A 8 41.55 -40.16 -14.48
N ALA A 9 41.82 -41.16 -15.30
CA ALA A 9 41.34 -41.24 -16.67
C ALA A 9 39.84 -41.59 -16.66
N ILE A 10 38.98 -40.69 -17.11
CA ILE A 10 37.56 -40.96 -17.32
C ILE A 10 37.33 -41.06 -18.82
N THR A 11 36.97 -42.23 -19.25
CA THR A 11 36.59 -42.65 -20.61
C THR A 11 35.38 -41.88 -21.10
N LEU A 12 35.52 -41.30 -22.29
CA LEU A 12 34.42 -40.70 -23.06
C LEU A 12 33.49 -41.82 -23.58
N VAL A 13 32.28 -41.83 -23.06
CA VAL A 13 31.15 -42.54 -23.68
C VAL A 13 30.34 -41.49 -24.46
N GLY A 14 30.37 -41.65 -25.78
CA GLY A 14 29.59 -40.83 -26.70
C GLY A 14 28.10 -41.09 -26.53
N CYS A 15 27.35 -40.05 -26.26
CA CYS A 15 25.90 -40.04 -26.42
C CYS A 15 25.52 -39.09 -27.57
N ALA A 16 24.76 -39.63 -28.50
CA ALA A 16 24.24 -38.95 -29.68
C ALA A 16 23.39 -37.70 -29.32
N PRO A 17 23.35 -36.65 -30.17
CA PRO A 17 22.52 -35.50 -29.94
C PRO A 17 21.05 -35.85 -30.23
N GLY A 18 20.28 -36.10 -29.17
CA GLY A 18 18.83 -36.13 -29.25
C GLY A 18 18.31 -34.71 -29.51
N ALA A 19 17.59 -34.52 -30.61
CA ALA A 19 16.92 -33.28 -30.96
C ALA A 19 15.87 -32.96 -29.90
N PHE A 20 16.13 -31.92 -29.07
CA PHE A 20 15.13 -31.34 -28.22
C PHE A 20 14.11 -30.57 -29.08
N PRO A 21 12.80 -30.80 -28.93
CA PRO A 21 11.84 -29.99 -29.64
C PRO A 21 11.95 -28.54 -29.11
N LYS A 22 12.12 -27.62 -30.06
CA LYS A 22 12.08 -26.18 -29.83
C LYS A 22 10.78 -25.86 -29.11
N GLN A 23 10.86 -25.60 -27.81
CA GLN A 23 9.75 -25.07 -27.03
C GLN A 23 9.47 -23.67 -27.57
N ALA A 24 8.30 -23.52 -28.19
CA ALA A 24 7.83 -22.23 -28.68
C ALA A 24 7.80 -21.28 -27.48
N GLU A 25 8.54 -20.19 -27.56
CA GLU A 25 8.44 -19.06 -26.64
C GLU A 25 7.00 -18.56 -26.68
N GLN A 26 6.22 -18.93 -25.67
CA GLN A 26 4.96 -18.23 -25.40
C GLN A 26 5.32 -16.79 -25.05
N PRO A 27 4.73 -15.78 -25.71
CA PRO A 27 4.88 -14.40 -25.30
C PRO A 27 4.32 -14.32 -23.86
N THR A 28 5.21 -14.02 -22.91
CA THR A 28 4.82 -13.65 -21.56
C THR A 28 3.97 -12.39 -21.64
N ALA A 29 2.65 -12.57 -21.72
CA ALA A 29 1.72 -11.49 -21.53
C ALA A 29 2.05 -10.89 -20.15
N LYS A 30 2.53 -9.65 -20.17
CA LYS A 30 2.75 -8.82 -19.00
C LYS A 30 1.42 -8.79 -18.26
N ALA A 31 1.29 -9.60 -17.20
CA ALA A 31 0.09 -9.65 -16.38
C ALA A 31 -0.12 -8.24 -15.82
N GLU A 32 -1.12 -7.54 -16.33
CA GLU A 32 -1.65 -6.35 -15.68
C GLU A 32 -1.97 -6.75 -14.23
N PRO A 33 -1.56 -5.94 -13.24
CA PRO A 33 -1.88 -6.25 -11.85
C PRO A 33 -3.39 -6.34 -11.75
N ALA A 34 -3.88 -7.54 -11.45
CA ALA A 34 -5.30 -7.80 -11.29
C ALA A 34 -5.86 -6.77 -10.30
N LYS A 35 -6.80 -5.94 -10.76
CA LYS A 35 -7.54 -5.00 -9.92
C LYS A 35 -8.18 -5.83 -8.81
N GLN A 36 -7.59 -5.80 -7.63
CA GLN A 36 -8.15 -6.48 -6.47
C GLN A 36 -9.55 -5.90 -6.20
N ALA A 37 -10.52 -6.79 -6.06
CA ALA A 37 -11.87 -6.37 -5.69
C ALA A 37 -11.85 -5.56 -4.39
N PRO A 38 -12.63 -4.46 -4.29
CA PRO A 38 -12.61 -3.61 -3.10
C PRO A 38 -13.00 -4.42 -1.85
N MET A 39 -12.16 -4.33 -0.82
CA MET A 39 -12.37 -5.03 0.43
C MET A 39 -13.51 -4.36 1.21
N LYS A 40 -14.52 -5.15 1.64
CA LYS A 40 -15.65 -4.62 2.41
C LYS A 40 -15.17 -3.93 3.69
N THR A 41 -15.82 -2.84 4.10
CA THR A 41 -15.40 -1.99 5.25
C THR A 41 -15.19 -2.77 6.55
N ARG A 42 -16.01 -3.79 6.83
CA ARG A 42 -15.83 -4.65 8.01
C ARG A 42 -14.54 -5.46 8.00
N GLN A 43 -13.96 -5.71 6.84
CA GLN A 43 -12.72 -6.47 6.68
C GLN A 43 -11.47 -5.62 6.91
N THR A 44 -11.61 -4.29 6.99
CA THR A 44 -10.49 -3.37 7.26
C THR A 44 -10.26 -3.11 8.75
N LEU A 45 -11.23 -3.43 9.62
CA LEU A 45 -11.09 -3.26 11.05
C LEU A 45 -9.93 -4.09 11.61
N GLY A 46 -9.08 -3.46 12.41
CA GLY A 46 -7.91 -4.09 13.01
C GLY A 46 -6.77 -4.41 12.05
N LYS A 47 -6.90 -4.08 10.76
CA LYS A 47 -5.82 -4.22 9.78
C LYS A 47 -5.04 -2.93 9.64
N THR A 48 -3.79 -3.08 9.20
CA THR A 48 -2.88 -1.96 8.96
C THR A 48 -2.43 -1.92 7.51
N THR A 49 -1.96 -0.77 7.09
CA THR A 49 -1.42 -0.53 5.75
C THR A 49 -0.19 0.38 5.83
N GLN A 50 0.69 0.26 4.86
CA GLN A 50 1.80 1.18 4.61
C GLN A 50 1.60 1.93 3.30
N ASN A 51 0.42 1.79 2.68
CA ASN A 51 0.12 2.48 1.44
C ASN A 51 -0.37 3.87 1.77
N VAL A 52 0.37 4.84 1.28
CA VAL A 52 0.03 6.26 1.30
C VAL A 52 0.10 6.74 -0.14
N LEU A 53 -0.82 7.54 -0.58
CA LEU A 53 -0.80 8.17 -1.90
C LEU A 53 -0.10 9.53 -1.81
N GLU A 54 0.38 10.02 -2.93
CA GLU A 54 0.71 11.44 -3.05
C GLU A 54 -0.59 12.22 -3.23
N LEU A 55 -0.80 13.29 -2.46
CA LEU A 55 -2.07 14.04 -2.47
C LEU A 55 -2.43 14.55 -3.87
N SER A 56 -1.45 15.09 -4.61
CA SER A 56 -1.66 15.56 -5.99
C SER A 56 -2.26 14.48 -6.89
N LYS A 57 -1.67 13.27 -6.85
CA LYS A 57 -2.15 12.13 -7.63
C LYS A 57 -3.52 11.62 -7.17
N ALA A 58 -3.77 11.65 -5.86
CA ALA A 58 -5.08 11.27 -5.33
C ALA A 58 -6.19 12.21 -5.79
N LEU A 59 -5.92 13.51 -5.82
CA LEU A 59 -6.87 14.52 -6.32
C LEU A 59 -7.11 14.38 -7.83
N GLU A 60 -6.07 14.13 -8.63
CA GLU A 60 -6.19 13.84 -10.06
C GLU A 60 -7.07 12.60 -10.36
N GLN A 61 -7.08 11.63 -9.47
CA GLN A 61 -7.92 10.43 -9.54
C GLN A 61 -9.36 10.66 -9.05
N GLY A 62 -9.74 11.90 -8.79
CA GLY A 62 -11.08 12.27 -8.31
C GLY A 62 -11.28 12.09 -6.81
N GLY A 63 -10.19 11.97 -6.05
CA GLY A 63 -10.24 12.03 -4.60
C GLY A 63 -10.53 13.43 -4.10
N VAL A 64 -11.17 13.54 -2.95
CA VAL A 64 -11.40 14.80 -2.23
C VAL A 64 -10.87 14.66 -0.81
N LEU A 65 -10.46 15.75 -0.19
CA LEU A 65 -10.07 15.73 1.21
C LEU A 65 -11.28 15.31 2.06
N ALA A 66 -11.10 14.29 2.88
CA ALA A 66 -12.16 13.85 3.79
C ALA A 66 -12.38 14.91 4.84
N GLU A 67 -13.63 15.40 4.93
CA GLU A 67 -14.02 16.27 6.03
C GLU A 67 -14.04 15.49 7.35
N THR A 68 -13.39 16.03 8.37
CA THR A 68 -13.35 15.44 9.72
C THR A 68 -14.62 15.66 10.53
N SER A 69 -15.67 16.19 9.92
CA SER A 69 -16.94 16.48 10.60
C SER A 69 -17.86 15.25 10.62
N ILE A 70 -18.42 14.95 11.78
CA ILE A 70 -19.49 13.95 11.94
C ILE A 70 -20.78 14.58 11.40
N LYS A 71 -21.25 14.11 10.25
CA LYS A 71 -22.42 14.68 9.56
C LYS A 71 -23.64 13.75 9.56
N SER A 72 -23.53 12.55 10.14
CA SER A 72 -24.59 11.54 10.10
C SER A 72 -25.32 11.38 11.42
N ASP A 73 -26.58 10.98 11.34
CA ASP A 73 -27.43 10.66 12.48
C ASP A 73 -27.52 9.14 12.71
N GLY A 74 -27.65 8.72 13.97
CA GLY A 74 -27.95 7.34 14.33
C GLY A 74 -26.73 6.42 14.41
N LEU A 75 -26.85 5.17 13.97
CA LEU A 75 -25.82 4.12 14.08
C LEU A 75 -24.53 4.42 13.30
N GLU A 76 -24.60 5.31 12.32
CA GLU A 76 -23.45 5.74 11.53
C GLU A 76 -22.50 6.62 12.33
N ILE A 77 -22.99 7.36 13.34
CA ILE A 77 -22.19 8.20 14.24
C ILE A 77 -21.04 7.41 14.86
N ALA A 78 -21.31 6.20 15.36
CA ALA A 78 -20.29 5.38 16.00
C ALA A 78 -19.19 4.97 15.01
N SER A 79 -19.54 4.67 13.77
CA SER A 79 -18.59 4.30 12.73
C SER A 79 -17.76 5.49 12.24
N GLU A 80 -18.34 6.67 12.16
CA GLU A 80 -17.65 7.91 11.80
C GLU A 80 -16.73 8.40 12.92
N ALA A 81 -17.20 8.34 14.17
CA ALA A 81 -16.39 8.66 15.33
C ALA A 81 -15.16 7.73 15.41
N TYR A 82 -15.33 6.43 15.20
CA TYR A 82 -14.22 5.49 15.14
C TYR A 82 -13.23 5.84 14.03
N ARG A 83 -13.69 6.14 12.82
CA ARG A 83 -12.84 6.54 11.68
C ARG A 83 -12.05 7.81 11.98
N THR A 84 -12.70 8.79 12.60
CA THR A 84 -12.05 10.04 13.01
C THR A 84 -10.95 9.79 14.02
N GLN A 85 -11.18 8.93 15.00
CA GLN A 85 -10.16 8.57 16.01
C GLN A 85 -9.00 7.78 15.39
N VAL A 86 -9.31 6.82 14.55
CA VAL A 86 -8.31 6.03 13.81
C VAL A 86 -7.46 6.91 12.91
N GLY A 87 -8.11 7.86 12.20
CA GLY A 87 -7.42 8.85 11.38
C GLY A 87 -6.47 9.72 12.22
N LYS A 88 -6.91 10.22 13.34
CA LYS A 88 -6.08 11.02 14.25
C LYS A 88 -4.90 10.24 14.81
N ALA A 89 -5.10 8.98 15.22
CA ALA A 89 -4.03 8.15 15.76
C ALA A 89 -2.94 7.86 14.71
N GLY A 90 -3.33 7.56 13.47
CA GLY A 90 -2.39 7.37 12.37
C GLY A 90 -1.60 8.63 12.04
N SER A 91 -2.28 9.78 11.97
CA SER A 91 -1.63 11.06 11.71
C SER A 91 -0.64 11.44 12.81
N LEU A 92 -0.98 11.20 14.08
CA LEU A 92 -0.11 11.49 15.20
C LEU A 92 1.20 10.69 15.18
N ALA A 93 1.15 9.41 14.85
CA ALA A 93 2.34 8.57 14.74
C ALA A 93 3.30 9.07 13.65
N VAL A 94 2.74 9.46 12.50
CA VAL A 94 3.51 10.05 11.40
C VAL A 94 4.08 11.40 11.79
N GLU A 95 3.28 12.25 12.42
CA GLU A 95 3.72 13.59 12.87
C GLU A 95 4.89 13.50 13.86
N GLN A 96 4.81 12.60 14.84
CA GLN A 96 5.91 12.35 15.77
C GLN A 96 7.18 11.91 15.05
N ARG A 97 7.07 10.97 14.09
CA ARG A 97 8.24 10.53 13.30
C ARG A 97 8.82 11.66 12.47
N MET A 98 7.97 12.51 11.89
CA MET A 98 8.40 13.69 11.14
C MET A 98 9.13 14.72 12.03
N GLN A 99 8.65 14.95 13.24
CA GLN A 99 9.31 15.83 14.22
C GLN A 99 10.67 15.27 14.62
N HIS A 100 10.79 13.97 14.87
CA HIS A 100 12.06 13.31 15.13
C HIS A 100 13.04 13.47 13.96
N TYR A 101 12.57 13.19 12.75
CA TYR A 101 13.38 13.35 11.54
C TYR A 101 13.90 14.79 11.39
N ASN A 102 13.03 15.78 11.60
CA ASN A 102 13.40 17.18 11.55
C ASN A 102 14.42 17.55 12.66
N ALA A 103 14.30 16.99 13.85
CA ALA A 103 15.24 17.23 14.94
C ALA A 103 16.64 16.65 14.65
N GLU A 104 16.70 15.53 13.95
CA GLU A 104 17.97 14.86 13.59
C GLU A 104 18.63 15.47 12.36
N HIS A 105 17.87 15.93 11.38
CA HIS A 105 18.37 16.34 10.07
C HIS A 105 18.26 17.85 9.82
N GLY A 106 17.52 18.58 10.66
CA GLY A 106 17.30 20.02 10.52
C GLY A 106 16.24 20.40 9.47
N GLU A 107 15.65 19.42 8.78
CA GLU A 107 14.65 19.62 7.73
C GLU A 107 13.60 18.51 7.72
N TYR A 108 12.45 18.79 7.12
CA TYR A 108 11.41 17.79 6.84
C TYR A 108 11.64 17.14 5.47
N PRO A 109 11.09 15.94 5.23
CA PRO A 109 11.10 15.34 3.90
C PRO A 109 10.49 16.29 2.86
N ASN A 110 11.22 16.57 1.80
CA ASN A 110 10.84 17.55 0.79
C ASN A 110 10.07 16.92 -0.38
N THR A 111 10.10 15.58 -0.49
CA THR A 111 9.43 14.83 -1.54
C THR A 111 8.56 13.72 -0.97
N TYR A 112 7.61 13.25 -1.79
CA TYR A 112 6.82 12.07 -1.46
C TYR A 112 7.69 10.82 -1.26
N ASP A 113 8.70 10.62 -2.09
CA ASP A 113 9.58 9.45 -2.02
C ASP A 113 10.42 9.47 -0.74
N ASP A 114 10.95 10.63 -0.33
CA ASP A 114 11.63 10.78 0.95
C ASP A 114 10.70 10.49 2.13
N PHE A 115 9.48 10.99 2.07
CA PHE A 115 8.47 10.70 3.08
C PHE A 115 8.21 9.19 3.18
N MET A 116 8.01 8.50 2.07
CA MET A 116 7.77 7.06 2.06
C MET A 116 8.97 6.26 2.57
N ALA A 117 10.18 6.67 2.19
CA ALA A 117 11.40 5.98 2.58
C ALA A 117 11.80 6.25 4.05
N ARG A 118 11.72 7.50 4.49
CA ARG A 118 12.27 7.95 5.78
C ARG A 118 11.23 7.94 6.90
N ILE A 119 9.99 8.29 6.61
CA ILE A 119 8.92 8.41 7.60
C ILE A 119 8.09 7.13 7.68
N ILE A 120 7.53 6.68 6.57
CA ILE A 120 6.77 5.41 6.56
C ILE A 120 7.70 4.23 6.71
N GLY A 121 8.89 4.26 6.08
CA GLY A 121 9.87 3.17 6.14
C GLY A 121 9.35 1.89 5.50
N LYS A 122 8.61 2.00 4.41
CA LYS A 122 7.87 0.89 3.78
C LYS A 122 8.75 -0.34 3.58
N GLY A 123 8.32 -1.47 4.15
CA GLY A 123 9.02 -2.76 4.06
C GLY A 123 10.19 -2.91 5.04
N GLY A 124 10.52 -1.89 5.82
CA GLY A 124 11.55 -1.95 6.86
C GLY A 124 11.04 -2.48 8.20
N PRO A 125 11.94 -2.85 9.12
CA PRO A 125 11.56 -3.38 10.45
C PRO A 125 10.85 -2.33 11.32
N ASP A 126 11.17 -1.05 11.14
CA ASP A 126 10.61 0.06 11.91
C ASP A 126 9.53 0.83 11.13
N ALA A 127 8.93 0.18 10.15
CA ALA A 127 7.92 0.78 9.32
C ALA A 127 6.66 1.18 10.12
N ILE A 128 6.13 2.38 9.86
CA ILE A 128 4.86 2.79 10.45
C ILE A 128 3.74 2.00 9.79
N ALA A 129 2.97 1.32 10.61
CA ALA A 129 1.75 0.61 10.22
C ALA A 129 0.55 1.50 10.50
N LEU A 130 0.03 2.16 9.46
CA LEU A 130 -1.16 2.98 9.56
C LEU A 130 -2.41 2.10 9.64
N PRO A 131 -3.44 2.49 10.40
CA PRO A 131 -4.72 1.80 10.38
C PRO A 131 -5.31 1.78 8.96
N MET A 132 -5.85 0.64 8.54
CA MET A 132 -6.50 0.53 7.24
C MET A 132 -7.84 1.26 7.26
N LEU A 133 -8.02 2.18 6.33
CA LEU A 133 -9.25 2.94 6.14
C LEU A 133 -10.29 2.11 5.34
N PRO A 134 -11.57 2.52 5.35
CA PRO A 134 -12.57 1.97 4.43
C PRO A 134 -12.10 2.07 2.98
N TYR A 135 -12.55 1.14 2.12
CA TYR A 135 -12.06 1.03 0.74
C TYR A 135 -12.28 2.27 -0.14
N TYR A 136 -13.16 3.17 0.26
CA TYR A 136 -13.39 4.44 -0.42
C TYR A 136 -12.56 5.59 0.15
N GLN A 137 -11.73 5.33 1.16
CA GLN A 137 -10.80 6.28 1.77
C GLN A 137 -9.38 5.75 1.71
N GLU A 138 -8.42 6.62 1.47
CA GLU A 138 -7.02 6.28 1.44
C GLU A 138 -6.19 7.35 2.15
N TRP A 139 -5.07 6.93 2.71
CA TRP A 139 -4.07 7.85 3.25
C TRP A 139 -3.38 8.58 2.10
N ALA A 140 -3.18 9.88 2.25
CA ALA A 140 -2.39 10.66 1.31
C ALA A 140 -1.44 11.60 2.05
N TYR A 141 -0.27 11.83 1.46
CA TYR A 141 0.70 12.78 1.97
C TYR A 141 0.62 14.08 1.18
N ASP A 142 0.37 15.17 1.89
CA ASP A 142 0.45 16.52 1.37
C ASP A 142 1.87 17.04 1.53
N VAL A 143 2.63 17.04 0.44
CA VAL A 143 4.02 17.49 0.40
C VAL A 143 4.12 18.98 0.74
N THR A 144 3.16 19.79 0.29
CA THR A 144 3.16 21.25 0.49
C THR A 144 2.97 21.62 1.96
N ASN A 145 1.97 21.01 2.60
CA ASN A 145 1.65 21.26 4.00
C ASN A 145 2.37 20.30 4.97
N ARG A 146 3.11 19.32 4.45
CA ARG A 146 3.85 18.31 5.23
C ARG A 146 2.96 17.57 6.21
N LYS A 147 1.80 17.14 5.74
CA LYS A 147 0.77 16.48 6.57
C LYS A 147 0.28 15.21 5.93
N LEU A 148 0.04 14.21 6.78
CA LEU A 148 -0.75 13.04 6.40
C LEU A 148 -2.23 13.40 6.49
N VAL A 149 -2.96 13.16 5.42
CA VAL A 149 -4.40 13.46 5.30
C VAL A 149 -5.15 12.22 4.84
N VAL A 150 -6.45 12.24 5.00
CA VAL A 150 -7.34 11.21 4.45
C VAL A 150 -8.03 11.79 3.22
N VAL A 151 -7.98 11.03 2.13
CA VAL A 151 -8.68 11.35 0.89
C VAL A 151 -9.84 10.38 0.73
N GLU A 152 -11.01 10.89 0.42
CA GLU A 152 -12.21 10.14 0.09
C GLU A 152 -12.43 10.13 -1.41
N PHE A 153 -12.82 8.98 -1.96
CA PHE A 153 -13.18 8.81 -3.37
C PHE A 153 -14.70 8.69 -3.50
N PRO A 154 -15.40 9.77 -3.88
CA PRO A 154 -16.87 9.80 -3.93
C PRO A 154 -17.45 8.69 -4.81
N ALA A 155 -16.85 8.42 -5.96
CA ALA A 155 -17.29 7.35 -6.86
C ALA A 155 -17.26 5.96 -6.21
N LYS A 156 -16.23 5.67 -5.39
CA LYS A 156 -16.15 4.42 -4.62
C LYS A 156 -17.20 4.40 -3.50
N LYS A 157 -17.49 5.55 -2.90
CA LYS A 157 -18.50 5.68 -1.85
C LYS A 157 -19.91 5.46 -2.37
N GLU A 158 -20.27 6.07 -3.48
CA GLU A 158 -21.56 5.84 -4.16
C GLU A 158 -21.75 4.40 -4.59
N GLN A 159 -20.68 3.73 -5.07
CA GLN A 159 -20.72 2.32 -5.38
C GLN A 159 -21.09 1.51 -4.12
N ARG A 160 -20.48 1.81 -2.98
CA ARG A 160 -20.79 1.16 -1.71
C ARG A 160 -22.26 1.36 -1.30
N GLU A 161 -22.76 2.57 -1.40
CA GLU A 161 -24.13 2.88 -1.04
C GLU A 161 -25.12 2.08 -1.89
N ARG A 162 -24.85 1.99 -3.20
CA ARG A 162 -25.67 1.13 -4.11
C ARG A 162 -25.63 -0.34 -3.73
N GLU A 163 -24.44 -0.87 -3.40
CA GLU A 163 -24.28 -2.27 -2.98
C GLU A 163 -24.99 -2.56 -1.65
N THR A 164 -24.97 -1.60 -0.72
CA THR A 164 -25.58 -1.76 0.60
C THR A 164 -27.11 -1.60 0.52
N THR A 165 -27.59 -0.66 -0.26
CA THR A 165 -29.05 -0.41 -0.42
C THR A 165 -29.70 -1.49 -1.30
N GLY A 166 -29.01 -1.98 -2.32
CA GLY A 166 -29.47 -3.09 -3.15
C GLY A 166 -29.55 -4.44 -2.42
N ALA A 167 -28.72 -4.65 -1.40
CA ALA A 167 -28.76 -5.86 -0.57
C ALA A 167 -29.87 -5.84 0.50
N ALA A 168 -30.43 -4.66 0.81
CA ALA A 168 -31.56 -4.50 1.74
C ALA A 168 -32.93 -4.68 1.07
N GLY A 169 -32.97 -4.88 -0.25
CA GLY A 169 -34.18 -5.03 -1.04
C GLY A 169 -34.51 -6.45 -1.51
N LEU A 170 -33.89 -7.49 -0.90
CA LEU A 170 -34.22 -8.91 -1.15
C LEU A 170 -34.72 -9.57 0.11
#